data_8b5eae140d9c8640a15beb5d37a56779
#
_entry.id   8b5eae140d9c8640a15beb5d37a56779
#
_cell.length_a   1.000
_cell.length_b   1.000
_cell.length_c   1.000
_cell.angle_alpha   90.00
_cell.angle_beta   90.00
_cell.angle_gamma   90.00
#
_symmetry.space_group_name_H-M   'P 1'
#
loop_
_entity.id
_entity.type
_entity.pdbx_description
1 polymer ?
#
loop_
_entity_poly.entity_id
_entity_poly.type
_entity_poly.pdbx_seq_one_letter_code
_entity_poly.pdbx_strand_id
1 'polypeptide(L)'
;PAKAKMTQDGRNQREKLKFSFKEQREYEQIDEVIASLEEKIQQTEKDITANSSDYGALQELTEKKEQLETELAEKMERWVYLNDLAERIEAQKKQ
;
A
#
# COMPACT_ATOMS: atom_id res chain seq x y z
N PRO A 1 15.27 1.60 36.50
CA PRO A 1 15.03 1.32 35.94
C PRO A 1 14.90 1.16 35.38
N ALA A 2 14.81 1.55 35.47
CA ALA A 2 14.35 1.41 34.86
C ALA A 2 14.18 1.41 34.43
N LYS A 3 14.09 1.67 34.48
CA LYS A 3 13.57 1.56 34.01
C LYS A 3 13.10 1.53 33.49
N ALA A 4 13.08 1.91 33.54
CA ALA A 4 12.34 1.84 33.00
C ALA A 4 12.06 2.00 32.68
N LYS A 5 12.00 2.24 32.88
CA LYS A 5 11.38 2.27 32.48
C LYS A 5 10.91 2.31 32.04
N MET A 6 10.79 2.70 32.12
CA MET A 6 10.04 2.72 31.68
C MET A 6 9.55 2.93 31.53
N THR A 7 9.54 3.35 31.75
CA THR A 7 8.77 3.53 31.51
C THR A 7 8.50 3.90 31.39
N GLN A 8 8.41 4.28 31.61
CA GLN A 8 7.76 4.58 31.39
C GLN A 8 7.42 4.81 31.09
N ASP A 9 7.37 5.11 31.23
CA ASP A 9 6.72 5.33 30.86
C ASP A 9 6.26 5.61 30.63
N GLY A 10 6.21 5.86 30.80
CA GLY A 10 5.31 6.18 30.23
C GLY A 10 5.10 6.81 30.15
N ARG A 11 5.11 7.19 30.49
CA ARG A 11 4.74 7.78 30.13
C ARG A 11 4.62 8.09 29.43
N ASN A 12 4.73 8.27 29.45
CA ASN A 12 4.48 8.51 28.53
C ASN A 12 4.35 8.46 28.00
N GLN A 13 4.28 8.50 28.47
CA GLN A 13 3.98 8.55 27.85
C GLN A 13 3.34 8.49 26.92
N ARG A 14 3.04 8.74 27.05
CA ARG A 14 2.13 8.66 26.00
C ARG A 14 2.61 9.30 24.74
N GLU A 15 3.01 8.51 23.77
CA GLU A 15 3.52 9.01 22.52
C GLU A 15 2.38 9.32 21.59
N LYS A 16 2.51 10.41 20.84
CA LYS A 16 1.57 10.73 19.79
C LYS A 16 1.76 9.80 18.61
N LEU A 17 0.65 9.41 18.01
CA LEU A 17 0.70 8.67 16.75
C LEU A 17 1.28 9.57 15.67
N LYS A 18 2.13 8.99 14.86
CA LYS A 18 2.67 9.69 13.69
C LYS A 18 3.17 8.65 12.70
N PHE A 19 3.25 9.05 11.45
CA PHE A 19 3.91 8.22 10.45
C PHE A 19 5.40 8.14 10.76
N SER A 20 5.99 6.96 10.55
CA SER A 20 7.43 6.88 10.39
C SER A 20 7.80 7.61 9.09
N PHE A 21 9.08 7.93 8.94
CA PHE A 21 9.54 8.56 7.70
C PHE A 21 9.19 7.73 6.47
N LYS A 22 9.38 6.42 6.57
CA LYS A 22 9.07 5.50 5.48
C LYS A 22 7.58 5.46 5.17
N GLU A 23 6.76 5.42 6.22
CA GLU A 23 5.31 5.42 6.06
C GLU A 23 4.81 6.71 5.44
N GLN A 24 5.39 7.84 5.81
CA GLN A 24 5.03 9.12 5.24
C GLN A 24 5.27 9.14 3.74
N ARG A 25 6.43 8.66 3.31
CA ARG A 25 6.76 8.59 1.90
C ARG A 25 5.83 7.65 1.15
N GLU A 26 5.54 6.51 1.75
CA GLU A 26 4.64 5.54 1.16
C GLU A 26 3.24 6.12 1.00
N TYR A 27 2.76 6.79 2.05
CA TYR A 27 1.43 7.40 2.03
C TYR A 27 1.31 8.44 0.91
N GLU A 28 2.36 9.23 0.70
CA GLU A 28 2.35 10.24 -0.34
C GLU A 28 2.31 9.68 -1.75
N GLN A 29 2.78 8.45 -1.93
CA GLN A 29 2.95 7.87 -3.26
C GLN A 29 1.93 6.77 -3.58
N ILE A 30 1.24 6.24 -2.57
CA ILE A 30 0.49 4.99 -2.75
C ILE A 30 -0.66 5.13 -3.74
N ASP A 31 -1.32 6.30 -3.80
CA ASP A 31 -2.41 6.50 -4.76
C ASP A 31 -1.91 6.39 -6.21
N GLU A 32 -0.74 6.97 -6.49
CA GLU A 32 -0.14 6.88 -7.81
C GLU A 32 0.31 5.46 -8.14
N VAL A 33 0.85 4.76 -7.15
CA VAL A 33 1.28 3.38 -7.34
C VAL A 33 0.09 2.51 -7.70
N ILE A 34 -1.02 2.66 -6.97
CA ILE A 34 -2.26 1.91 -7.24
C ILE A 34 -2.78 2.23 -8.65
N ALA A 35 -2.84 3.52 -8.99
CA ALA A 35 -3.33 3.93 -10.31
C ALA A 35 -2.45 3.36 -11.43
N SER A 36 -1.15 3.35 -11.23
CA SER A 36 -0.22 2.80 -12.20
C SER A 36 -0.43 1.30 -12.39
N LEU A 37 -0.66 0.57 -11.29
CA LEU A 37 -0.92 -0.87 -11.37
C LEU A 37 -2.23 -1.15 -12.10
N GLU A 38 -3.27 -0.37 -11.82
CA GLU A 38 -4.54 -0.52 -12.51
C GLU A 38 -4.40 -0.28 -14.01
N GLU A 39 -3.63 0.74 -14.37
CA GLU A 39 -3.36 1.04 -15.76
C GLU A 39 -2.64 -0.11 -16.46
N LYS A 40 -1.64 -0.67 -15.80
CA LYS A 40 -0.88 -1.79 -16.35
C LYS A 40 -1.76 -3.03 -16.54
N ILE A 41 -2.68 -3.27 -15.60
CA ILE A 41 -3.62 -4.37 -15.71
C ILE A 41 -4.52 -4.17 -16.92
N GLN A 42 -5.05 -2.97 -17.10
CA GLN A 42 -5.90 -2.65 -18.24
C GLN A 42 -5.15 -2.86 -19.55
N GLN A 43 -3.91 -2.41 -19.62
CA GLN A 43 -3.10 -2.57 -20.82
C GLN A 43 -2.84 -4.05 -21.11
N THR A 44 -2.56 -4.82 -20.04
CA THR A 44 -2.32 -6.25 -20.19
C THR A 44 -3.58 -6.95 -20.70
N GLU A 45 -4.75 -6.55 -20.23
CA GLU A 45 -6.02 -7.10 -20.70
C GLU A 45 -6.23 -6.82 -22.19
N LYS A 46 -5.88 -5.61 -22.64
CA LYS A 46 -5.94 -5.27 -24.05
C LYS A 46 -4.98 -6.12 -24.86
N ASP A 47 -3.79 -6.35 -24.33
CA ASP A 47 -2.79 -7.17 -24.99
C ASP A 47 -3.26 -8.62 -25.10
N ILE A 48 -3.94 -9.12 -24.07
CA ILE A 48 -4.52 -10.48 -24.11
C ILE A 48 -5.52 -10.58 -25.25
N THR A 49 -6.41 -9.59 -25.36
CA THR A 49 -7.39 -9.57 -26.43
C THR A 49 -6.73 -9.51 -27.80
N ALA A 50 -5.68 -8.69 -27.94
CA ALA A 50 -4.98 -8.52 -29.23
C ALA A 50 -4.21 -9.76 -29.62
N ASN A 51 -3.88 -10.65 -28.67
CA ASN A 51 -3.08 -11.86 -28.94
C ASN A 51 -3.88 -13.13 -28.71
N SER A 52 -5.19 -13.09 -28.94
CA SER A 52 -6.10 -14.16 -28.54
C SER A 52 -5.83 -15.49 -29.24
N SER A 53 -5.10 -15.49 -30.36
CA SER A 53 -4.77 -16.74 -31.07
C SER A 53 -3.32 -17.17 -30.86
N ASP A 54 -2.56 -16.47 -30.00
CA ASP A 54 -1.16 -16.79 -29.74
C ASP A 54 -1.03 -17.36 -28.33
N TYR A 55 -0.95 -18.70 -28.26
CA TYR A 55 -0.94 -19.39 -26.96
C TYR A 55 0.23 -18.99 -26.08
N GLY A 56 1.43 -18.87 -26.67
CA GLY A 56 2.61 -18.50 -25.90
C GLY A 56 2.47 -17.11 -25.31
N ALA A 57 2.01 -16.17 -26.15
CA ALA A 57 1.79 -14.80 -25.67
C ALA A 57 0.71 -14.76 -24.60
N LEU A 58 -0.38 -15.50 -24.78
CA LEU A 58 -1.48 -15.54 -23.82
C LEU A 58 -1.01 -16.04 -22.47
N GLN A 59 -0.17 -17.08 -22.47
CA GLN A 59 0.33 -17.62 -21.20
C GLN A 59 1.15 -16.58 -20.44
N GLU A 60 2.07 -15.91 -21.13
CA GLU A 60 2.90 -14.89 -20.52
C GLU A 60 2.08 -13.70 -20.03
N LEU A 61 1.13 -13.27 -20.84
CA LEU A 61 0.30 -12.13 -20.48
C LEU A 61 -0.62 -12.44 -19.30
N THR A 62 -1.14 -13.66 -19.23
CA THR A 62 -1.97 -14.09 -18.12
C THR A 62 -1.17 -14.10 -16.83
N GLU A 63 0.07 -14.61 -16.88
CA GLU A 63 0.95 -14.60 -15.72
C GLU A 63 1.27 -13.17 -15.27
N LYS A 64 1.55 -12.30 -16.23
CA LYS A 64 1.82 -10.91 -15.95
C LYS A 64 0.62 -10.25 -15.26
N LYS A 65 -0.58 -10.51 -15.77
CA LYS A 65 -1.80 -9.96 -15.19
C LYS A 65 -1.98 -10.41 -13.75
N GLU A 66 -1.75 -11.71 -13.49
CA GLU A 66 -1.87 -12.26 -12.15
C GLU A 66 -0.89 -11.62 -11.18
N GLN A 67 0.35 -11.41 -11.62
CA GLN A 67 1.35 -10.75 -10.78
C GLN A 67 0.96 -9.32 -10.47
N LEU A 68 0.45 -8.60 -11.47
CA LEU A 68 0.02 -7.23 -11.28
C LEU A 68 -1.18 -7.16 -10.32
N GLU A 69 -2.11 -8.11 -10.42
CA GLU A 69 -3.27 -8.16 -9.54
C GLU A 69 -2.86 -8.46 -8.10
N THR A 70 -1.88 -9.35 -7.92
CA THR A 70 -1.35 -9.64 -6.58
C THR A 70 -0.70 -8.39 -5.98
N GLU A 71 0.11 -7.70 -6.77
CA GLU A 71 0.74 -6.47 -6.34
C GLU A 71 -0.28 -5.41 -5.97
N LEU A 72 -1.32 -5.28 -6.80
CA LEU A 72 -2.39 -4.32 -6.55
C LEU A 72 -3.09 -4.63 -5.23
N ALA A 73 -3.40 -5.91 -4.98
CA ALA A 73 -4.06 -6.30 -3.75
C ALA A 73 -3.21 -5.94 -2.53
N GLU A 74 -1.89 -6.17 -2.61
CA GLU A 74 -0.98 -5.82 -1.53
C GLU A 74 -0.95 -4.31 -1.29
N LYS A 75 -0.93 -3.53 -2.37
CA LYS A 75 -0.90 -2.08 -2.24
C LYS A 75 -2.21 -1.54 -1.71
N MET A 76 -3.33 -2.18 -2.05
CA MET A 76 -4.62 -1.77 -1.51
C MET A 76 -4.72 -2.04 -0.01
N GLU A 77 -4.13 -3.15 0.46
CA GLU A 77 -4.05 -3.39 1.90
C GLU A 77 -3.22 -2.33 2.60
N ARG A 78 -2.09 -1.95 1.99
CA ARG A 78 -1.27 -0.87 2.54
C ARG A 78 -2.01 0.45 2.54
N TRP A 79 -2.75 0.71 1.48
CA TRP A 79 -3.56 1.92 1.38
C TRP A 79 -4.55 2.01 2.55
N VAL A 80 -5.24 0.91 2.85
CA VAL A 80 -6.17 0.89 3.98
C VAL A 80 -5.46 1.17 5.29
N TYR A 81 -4.34 0.52 5.53
CA TYR A 81 -3.54 0.71 6.74
C TYR A 81 -3.08 2.17 6.88
N LEU A 82 -2.53 2.73 5.80
CA LEU A 82 -1.97 4.08 5.83
C LEU A 82 -3.05 5.12 6.01
N ASN A 83 -4.20 4.93 5.37
CA ASN A 83 -5.31 5.88 5.51
C ASN A 83 -5.96 5.79 6.88
N ASP A 84 -6.05 4.59 7.45
CA ASP A 84 -6.53 4.43 8.81
C ASP A 84 -5.60 5.14 9.79
N LEU A 85 -4.30 4.96 9.61
CA LEU A 85 -3.31 5.63 10.46
C LEU A 85 -3.40 7.15 10.30
N ALA A 86 -3.57 7.64 9.08
CA ALA A 86 -3.71 9.07 8.83
C ALA A 86 -4.93 9.64 9.56
N GLU A 87 -6.04 8.89 9.55
CA GLU A 87 -7.24 9.33 10.25
C GLU A 87 -7.03 9.39 11.75
N ARG A 88 -6.32 8.41 12.29
CA ARG A 88 -6.03 8.39 13.73
C ARG A 88 -5.11 9.53 14.13
N ILE A 89 -4.14 9.84 13.28
CA ILE A 89 -3.24 10.97 13.51
C ILE A 89 -4.04 12.27 13.54
N GLU A 90 -4.96 12.43 12.57
CA GLU A 90 -5.81 13.62 12.52
C GLU A 90 -6.72 13.72 13.74
N ALA A 91 -7.30 12.58 14.14
CA ALA A 91 -8.20 12.56 15.29
C ALA A 91 -7.50 13.00 16.58
N GLN A 92 -6.25 12.58 16.76
CA GLN A 92 -5.53 12.97 18.00
C GLN A 92 -5.19 14.45 18.02
N LYS A 93 -5.05 15.09 16.85
CA LYS A 93 -4.79 16.53 16.80
C LYS A 93 -5.99 17.35 17.25
N LYS A 94 -7.18 16.78 17.20
CA LYS A 94 -8.41 17.49 17.57
C LYS A 94 -8.74 17.38 19.04
N GLN A 95 -7.92 16.65 19.78
CA GLN A 95 -8.06 16.55 21.22
C GLN A 95 -7.12 17.54 21.91
#